data_a2ed7302e444b88f3886f8c316be5e4c
#
_entry.id   a2ed7302e444b88f3886f8c316be5e4c
#
_cell.length_a   1.000
_cell.length_b   1.000
_cell.length_c   1.000
_cell.angle_alpha   90.00
_cell.angle_beta   90.00
_cell.angle_gamma   90.00
#
_symmetry.space_group_name_H-M   'P 1'
#
loop_
_entity.id
_entity.type
_entity.pdbx_description
1 polymer ?
#
loop_
_entity_poly.entity_id
_entity_poly.type
_entity_poly.pdbx_seq_one_letter_code
_entity_poly.pdbx_strand_id
1 'polypeptide(L)'
;MRSTLSYSFGKVGVEEVSLKEAYESAKSTGMSILGSLKRELGSLDLVTAWLHVRGMVYVIPGFTQTTNVINGFSDLILKLYGREVGMRARSAVGVQSLALDVPLIIECVVEIKVR
;
A
#
# COMPACT_ATOMS: atom_id res chain seq x y z
N MET A 1 -14.66 -2.53 -2.60
CA MET A 1 -15.06 -1.85 -3.84
C MET A 1 -13.90 -1.80 -4.80
N ARG A 2 -14.16 -2.13 -6.03
CA ARG A 2 -13.12 -2.04 -7.06
C ARG A 2 -13.04 -0.61 -7.58
N SER A 3 -11.87 0.00 -7.54
CA SER A 3 -11.68 1.33 -8.12
C SER A 3 -11.50 1.23 -9.63
N THR A 4 -11.50 2.38 -10.31
CA THR A 4 -11.17 2.46 -11.74
C THR A 4 -9.67 2.33 -11.99
N LEU A 5 -8.88 2.27 -10.94
CA LEU A 5 -7.44 2.08 -11.03
C LEU A 5 -7.13 0.64 -11.43
N SER A 6 -5.90 0.44 -11.91
CA SER A 6 -5.46 -0.86 -12.37
C SER A 6 -5.48 -1.89 -11.25
N TYR A 7 -6.07 -3.05 -11.50
CA TYR A 7 -6.05 -4.20 -10.61
C TYR A 7 -5.41 -5.38 -11.30
N SER A 8 -4.59 -6.08 -10.53
CA SER A 8 -4.01 -7.35 -10.94
C SER A 8 -4.45 -8.42 -9.96
N PHE A 9 -4.46 -9.67 -10.40
CA PHE A 9 -4.75 -10.81 -9.54
C PHE A 9 -3.64 -11.85 -9.71
N GLY A 10 -3.34 -12.55 -8.62
CA GLY A 10 -2.36 -13.61 -8.61
C GLY A 10 -1.06 -13.22 -7.92
N LYS A 11 -0.12 -14.13 -7.99
CA LYS A 11 1.18 -14.02 -7.32
C LYS A 11 2.08 -13.02 -8.02
N VAL A 12 2.80 -12.26 -7.22
CA VAL A 12 3.84 -11.38 -7.74
C VAL A 12 5.09 -12.20 -8.08
N GLY A 13 5.56 -12.06 -9.29
CA GLY A 13 6.70 -12.75 -9.82
C GLY A 13 6.70 -12.69 -11.34
N VAL A 14 7.48 -13.54 -11.99
CA VAL A 14 7.79 -13.36 -13.41
C VAL A 14 6.58 -13.54 -14.34
N GLU A 15 5.68 -14.47 -14.03
CA GLU A 15 4.64 -14.87 -14.98
C GLU A 15 3.26 -14.27 -14.74
N GLU A 16 2.82 -14.15 -13.48
CA GLU A 16 1.46 -13.70 -13.18
C GLU A 16 1.36 -12.20 -13.03
N VAL A 17 2.09 -11.64 -12.07
CA VAL A 17 2.10 -10.20 -11.81
C VAL A 17 3.56 -9.75 -11.73
N SER A 18 3.93 -8.83 -12.58
CA SER A 18 5.29 -8.30 -12.61
C SER A 18 5.52 -7.37 -11.41
N LEU A 19 6.80 -7.11 -11.11
CA LEU A 19 7.17 -6.12 -10.09
C LEU A 19 6.55 -4.76 -10.39
N LYS A 20 6.56 -4.34 -11.64
CA LYS A 20 5.98 -3.05 -12.05
C LYS A 20 4.47 -3.01 -11.82
N GLU A 21 3.76 -4.07 -12.19
CA GLU A 21 2.32 -4.16 -11.96
C GLU A 21 1.99 -4.17 -10.48
N ALA A 22 2.79 -4.87 -9.68
CA ALA A 22 2.61 -4.92 -8.23
C ALA A 22 2.87 -3.55 -7.59
N TYR A 23 3.88 -2.83 -8.05
CA TYR A 23 4.17 -1.47 -7.61
C TYR A 23 2.96 -0.55 -7.88
N GLU A 24 2.41 -0.63 -9.09
CA GLU A 24 1.23 0.16 -9.46
C GLU A 24 0.00 -0.24 -8.64
N SER A 25 -0.16 -1.52 -8.33
CA SER A 25 -1.23 -2.00 -7.45
C SER A 25 -1.08 -1.44 -6.04
N ALA A 26 0.13 -1.37 -5.52
CA ALA A 26 0.40 -0.78 -4.20
C ALA A 26 0.08 0.71 -4.20
N LYS A 27 0.39 1.41 -5.26
CA LYS A 27 0.04 2.82 -5.43
C LYS A 27 -1.46 3.01 -5.48
N SER A 28 -2.17 2.18 -6.24
CA SER A 28 -3.64 2.22 -6.32
C SER A 28 -4.29 1.96 -4.96
N THR A 29 -3.74 1.02 -4.20
CA THR A 29 -4.19 0.75 -2.83
C THR A 29 -4.02 1.98 -1.96
N GLY A 30 -2.89 2.67 -2.08
CA GLY A 30 -2.64 3.92 -1.37
C GLY A 30 -3.68 4.99 -1.70
N MET A 31 -4.00 5.14 -2.96
CA MET A 31 -5.02 6.11 -3.40
C MET A 31 -6.40 5.76 -2.83
N SER A 32 -6.74 4.47 -2.76
CA SER A 32 -8.00 4.03 -2.16
C SER A 32 -8.04 4.32 -0.65
N ILE A 33 -6.94 4.09 0.04
CA ILE A 33 -6.83 4.39 1.48
C ILE A 33 -6.98 5.90 1.71
N LEU A 34 -6.32 6.72 0.92
CA LEU A 34 -6.44 8.18 1.00
C LEU A 34 -7.88 8.63 0.76
N GLY A 35 -8.55 8.03 -0.21
CA GLY A 35 -9.97 8.32 -0.48
C GLY A 35 -10.86 8.00 0.72
N SER A 36 -10.61 6.87 1.36
CA SER A 36 -11.36 6.47 2.56
C SER A 36 -11.10 7.43 3.73
N LEU A 37 -9.84 7.80 3.95
CA LEU A 37 -9.49 8.76 5.00
C LEU A 37 -10.15 10.12 4.77
N LYS A 38 -10.15 10.58 3.53
CA LYS A 38 -10.78 11.86 3.20
C LYS A 38 -12.28 11.82 3.47
N ARG A 39 -12.95 10.73 3.13
CA ARG A 39 -14.39 10.58 3.40
C ARG A 39 -14.68 10.59 4.90
N GLU A 40 -13.87 9.89 5.67
CA GLU A 40 -14.08 9.79 7.13
C GLU A 40 -13.72 11.07 7.87
N LEU A 41 -12.62 11.71 7.47
CA LEU A 41 -12.07 12.85 8.20
C LEU A 41 -12.51 14.21 7.62
N GLY A 42 -12.93 14.23 6.39
CA GLY A 42 -13.24 15.47 5.68
C GLY A 42 -12.03 16.16 5.05
N SER A 43 -10.85 15.98 5.62
CA SER A 43 -9.61 16.54 5.08
C SER A 43 -8.44 15.62 5.37
N LEU A 44 -7.58 15.43 4.39
CA LEU A 44 -6.34 14.66 4.56
C LEU A 44 -5.33 15.41 5.44
N ASP A 45 -5.49 16.70 5.62
CA ASP A 45 -4.61 17.50 6.49
C ASP A 45 -4.76 17.14 7.96
N LEU A 46 -5.83 16.43 8.33
CA LEU A 46 -6.01 15.94 9.69
C LEU A 46 -5.10 14.76 10.04
N VAL A 47 -4.51 14.12 9.05
CA VAL A 47 -3.53 13.07 9.29
C VAL A 47 -2.19 13.73 9.62
N THR A 48 -1.72 13.52 10.84
CA THR A 48 -0.51 14.16 11.35
C THR A 48 0.70 13.25 11.35
N ALA A 49 0.49 11.94 11.23
CA ALA A 49 1.59 10.98 11.07
C ALA A 49 1.07 9.65 10.55
N TRP A 50 1.88 8.99 9.75
CA TRP A 50 1.69 7.60 9.34
C TRP A 50 2.60 6.77 10.25
N LEU A 51 2.02 6.24 11.33
CA LEU A 51 2.79 5.62 12.41
C LEU A 51 3.37 4.27 12.02
N HIS A 52 2.59 3.48 11.32
CA HIS A 52 3.00 2.14 10.91
C HIS A 52 2.28 1.75 9.63
N VAL A 53 3.02 1.16 8.71
CA VAL A 53 2.49 0.58 7.48
C VAL A 53 3.01 -0.86 7.37
N ARG A 54 2.10 -1.79 7.17
CA ARG A 54 2.44 -3.19 6.96
C ARG A 54 1.92 -3.63 5.59
N GLY A 55 2.84 -4.01 4.73
CA GLY A 55 2.51 -4.55 3.41
C GLY A 55 2.71 -6.05 3.37
N MET A 56 1.69 -6.78 2.89
CA MET A 56 1.76 -8.21 2.66
C MET A 56 1.63 -8.44 1.17
N VAL A 57 2.61 -9.12 0.58
CA VAL A 57 2.66 -9.34 -0.87
C VAL A 57 2.56 -10.84 -1.15
N TYR A 58 1.62 -11.21 -2.00
CA TYR A 58 1.42 -12.59 -2.43
C TYR A 58 2.47 -12.91 -3.48
N VAL A 59 3.46 -13.72 -3.12
CA VAL A 59 4.67 -13.88 -3.93
C VAL A 59 4.89 -15.33 -4.36
N ILE A 60 5.55 -15.49 -5.50
CA ILE A 60 6.10 -16.79 -5.88
C ILE A 60 7.27 -17.14 -4.95
N PRO A 61 7.58 -18.45 -4.76
CA PRO A 61 8.73 -18.85 -3.95
C PRO A 61 10.00 -18.17 -4.44
N GLY A 62 10.78 -17.65 -3.50
CA GLY A 62 12.06 -17.03 -3.79
C GLY A 62 12.01 -15.55 -4.20
N PHE A 63 10.83 -14.96 -4.34
CA PHE A 63 10.72 -13.54 -4.65
C PHE A 63 11.11 -12.72 -3.42
N THR A 64 12.08 -11.82 -3.57
CA THR A 64 12.67 -11.08 -2.46
C THR A 64 12.45 -9.58 -2.51
N GLN A 65 11.70 -9.08 -3.51
CA GLN A 65 11.55 -7.64 -3.73
C GLN A 65 10.24 -7.08 -3.19
N THR A 66 9.79 -7.58 -2.05
CA THR A 66 8.54 -7.11 -1.42
C THR A 66 8.62 -5.63 -1.04
N THR A 67 9.78 -5.16 -0.61
CA THR A 67 10.01 -3.75 -0.32
C THR A 67 9.77 -2.88 -1.56
N ASN A 68 10.28 -3.31 -2.72
CA ASN A 68 10.10 -2.56 -3.96
C ASN A 68 8.65 -2.52 -4.41
N VAL A 69 7.88 -3.56 -4.12
CA VAL A 69 6.43 -3.58 -4.38
C VAL A 69 5.72 -2.54 -3.51
N ILE A 70 5.97 -2.57 -2.20
CA ILE A 70 5.30 -1.68 -1.26
C ILE A 70 5.76 -0.24 -1.42
N ASN A 71 6.89 0.01 -2.06
CA ASN A 71 7.32 1.35 -2.43
C ASN A 71 6.28 2.10 -3.27
N GLY A 72 5.43 1.41 -4.01
CA GLY A 72 4.32 2.06 -4.72
C GLY A 72 3.41 2.83 -3.78
N PHE A 73 3.11 2.25 -2.64
CA PHE A 73 2.36 2.91 -1.57
C PHE A 73 3.21 3.98 -0.89
N SER A 74 4.42 3.63 -0.48
CA SER A 74 5.29 4.52 0.30
C SER A 74 5.66 5.79 -0.47
N ASP A 75 5.99 5.65 -1.75
CA ASP A 75 6.36 6.80 -2.59
C ASP A 75 5.20 7.78 -2.71
N LEU A 76 3.96 7.27 -2.84
CA LEU A 76 2.77 8.11 -2.88
C LEU A 76 2.61 8.90 -1.58
N ILE A 77 2.69 8.21 -0.44
CA ILE A 77 2.49 8.85 0.86
C ILE A 77 3.61 9.86 1.16
N LEU A 78 4.84 9.52 0.85
CA LEU A 78 5.98 10.43 1.06
C LEU A 78 5.88 11.67 0.19
N LYS A 79 5.38 11.53 -1.03
CA LYS A 79 5.17 12.66 -1.94
C LYS A 79 4.13 13.64 -1.40
N LEU A 80 3.07 13.13 -0.77
CA LEU A 80 1.98 13.96 -0.25
C LEU A 80 2.28 14.56 1.12
N TYR A 81 2.94 13.83 1.99
CA TYR A 81 3.11 14.20 3.39
C TYR A 81 4.54 14.58 3.76
N GLY A 82 5.51 14.20 2.95
CA GLY A 82 6.91 14.39 3.30
C GLY A 82 7.37 13.32 4.29
N ARG A 83 8.65 13.35 4.59
CA ARG A 83 9.32 12.29 5.33
C ARG A 83 8.92 12.20 6.80
N GLU A 84 8.75 13.33 7.45
CA GLU A 84 8.44 13.34 8.89
C GLU A 84 7.03 12.85 9.21
N VAL A 85 6.07 13.23 8.39
CA VAL A 85 4.66 12.84 8.57
C VAL A 85 4.37 11.52 7.87
N GLY A 86 5.04 11.28 6.75
CA GLY A 86 4.64 10.24 5.80
C GLY A 86 4.96 8.81 6.21
N MET A 87 5.99 8.57 7.04
CA MET A 87 6.31 7.17 7.34
C MET A 87 7.27 7.08 8.52
N ARG A 88 6.81 6.50 9.63
CA ARG A 88 7.66 6.25 10.78
C ARG A 88 8.16 4.83 10.86
N ALA A 89 7.31 3.86 10.57
CA ALA A 89 7.70 2.46 10.57
C ALA A 89 6.99 1.72 9.43
N ARG A 90 7.71 0.80 8.81
CA ARG A 90 7.18 0.02 7.71
C ARG A 90 7.72 -1.39 7.73
N SER A 91 6.87 -2.37 7.43
CA SER A 91 7.29 -3.73 7.12
C SER A 91 6.67 -4.17 5.81
N ALA A 92 7.42 -4.96 5.05
CA ALA A 92 6.95 -5.53 3.80
C ALA A 92 7.35 -7.00 3.79
N VAL A 93 6.35 -7.88 3.76
CA VAL A 93 6.59 -9.32 3.84
C VAL A 93 5.94 -10.05 2.67
N GLY A 94 6.55 -11.15 2.26
CA GLY A 94 5.96 -12.05 1.30
C GLY A 94 5.10 -13.08 2.00
N VAL A 95 3.95 -13.41 1.38
CA VAL A 95 3.05 -14.43 1.90
C VAL A 95 2.71 -15.42 0.79
N GLN A 96 2.31 -16.62 1.21
CA GLN A 96 2.04 -17.71 0.29
C GLN A 96 0.68 -17.57 -0.40
N SER A 97 -0.25 -16.89 0.20
CA SER A 97 -1.56 -16.64 -0.39
C SER A 97 -2.24 -15.47 0.29
N LEU A 98 -3.14 -14.82 -0.44
CA LEU A 98 -4.01 -13.77 0.10
C LEU A 98 -5.43 -14.02 -0.38
N ALA A 99 -6.39 -13.47 0.35
CA ALA A 99 -7.80 -13.60 0.03
C ALA A 99 -8.09 -13.11 -1.39
N LEU A 100 -8.92 -13.86 -2.12
CA LEU A 100 -9.40 -13.50 -3.45
C LEU A 100 -8.28 -13.32 -4.48
N ASP A 101 -7.13 -13.95 -4.25
CA ASP A 101 -5.96 -13.84 -5.14
C ASP A 101 -5.46 -12.41 -5.36
N VAL A 102 -5.72 -11.51 -4.44
CA VAL A 102 -5.16 -10.15 -4.57
C VAL A 102 -3.63 -10.21 -4.44
N PRO A 103 -2.89 -9.37 -5.18
CA PRO A 103 -1.44 -9.43 -5.15
C PRO A 103 -0.83 -8.87 -3.87
N LEU A 104 -1.55 -8.01 -3.16
CA LEU A 104 -1.06 -7.42 -1.91
C LEU A 104 -2.20 -6.90 -1.05
N ILE A 105 -1.91 -6.76 0.24
CA ILE A 105 -2.77 -6.11 1.22
C ILE A 105 -1.91 -5.16 2.04
N ILE A 106 -2.41 -3.96 2.29
CA ILE A 106 -1.70 -2.96 3.08
C ILE A 106 -2.57 -2.57 4.27
N GLU A 107 -1.97 -2.64 5.45
CA GLU A 107 -2.57 -2.15 6.69
C GLU A 107 -1.75 -0.95 7.17
N CYS A 108 -2.43 0.03 7.74
CA CYS A 108 -1.73 1.19 8.27
C CYS A 108 -2.41 1.73 9.50
N VAL A 109 -1.62 2.40 10.33
CA VAL A 109 -2.09 3.12 11.52
C VAL A 109 -1.66 4.57 11.35
N VAL A 110 -2.60 5.47 11.44
CA VAL A 110 -2.33 6.90 11.31
C VAL A 110 -2.71 7.63 12.60
N GLU A 111 -1.99 8.71 12.86
CA GLU A 111 -2.34 9.64 13.92
C GLU A 111 -3.16 10.76 13.29
N ILE A 112 -4.24 11.14 13.92
CA ILE A 112 -5.07 12.23 13.42
C ILE A 112 -5.21 13.33 14.47
N LYS A 113 -5.38 14.54 13.97
CA LYS A 113 -5.72 15.68 14.81
C LYS A 113 -7.22 15.69 15.07
N VAL A 114 -7.61 15.70 16.32
CA VAL A 114 -9.01 15.77 16.72
C VAL A 114 -9.45 17.22 16.74
N ARG A 115 -10.60 17.48 16.18
CA ARG A 115 -11.19 18.82 16.18
C ARG A 115 -11.90 19.15 17.48
#